data_707c40f8cebcb3a06f580a9522c898d1
#
_entry.id   707c40f8cebcb3a06f580a9522c898d1
#
_cell.length_a   1.000
_cell.length_b   1.000
_cell.length_c   1.000
_cell.angle_alpha   90.00
_cell.angle_beta   90.00
_cell.angle_gamma   90.00
#
_symmetry.space_group_name_H-M   'P 1'
#
loop_
_entity.id
_entity.type
_entity.pdbx_description
1 polymer ?
#
loop_
_entity_poly.entity_id
_entity_poly.type
_entity_poly.pdbx_seq_one_letter_code
_entity_poly.pdbx_strand_id
1 'polypeptide(L)'
;MLHVAPNRFVFLLLLSLLIGPLWAVDEGVLDQTAEVTDPTEARPLIHAHAHNDYNHERPLFDALRNGFCSVEADVFLIDGDLLVGHSLAELNGERTLESLYLDPLLDRVRENGGHVFSDGSDFTLLVDIKSDGDETYVVLDKMLAKYEEMLTRVKEGKVQKHAVTVIISGNRAWERIALDPTRYAGVDGRLSDLTSNRPDHLMPLISDQWNLAFEWNGQGPMPDAEQAELRRIVHEARTHGRRVRFWATPDQPSPERTAVWSELLAAGVDHIGTDDLNGLSAFLLSQMGATRDARITVNSVSTW
;
A
#
# COMPACT_ATOMS: atom_id res chain seq x y z
N MET A 1 -32.15 72.34 2.46
CA MET A 1 -32.42 72.58 3.91
C MET A 1 -31.36 71.79 4.66
N LEU A 2 -30.37 72.53 5.15
CA LEU A 2 -30.01 72.85 6.51
C LEU A 2 -29.53 71.63 7.30
N HIS A 3 -28.24 71.56 7.54
CA HIS A 3 -27.53 72.05 8.73
C HIS A 3 -27.29 70.87 9.69
N VAL A 4 -26.22 70.55 10.37
CA VAL A 4 -25.07 71.29 10.92
C VAL A 4 -24.02 70.24 11.41
N ALA A 5 -22.74 70.48 11.23
CA ALA A 5 -21.66 70.00 12.06
C ALA A 5 -21.56 70.91 13.32
N PRO A 6 -20.86 70.63 14.44
CA PRO A 6 -19.39 70.57 14.44
C PRO A 6 -18.75 69.82 15.65
N ASN A 7 -17.42 69.79 15.57
CA ASN A 7 -16.35 70.06 16.57
C ASN A 7 -15.74 68.92 17.41
N ARG A 8 -14.49 68.66 17.12
CA ARG A 8 -13.22 68.94 17.86
C ARG A 8 -13.14 68.43 19.33
N PHE A 9 -12.15 67.62 19.57
CA PHE A 9 -11.08 67.98 20.52
C PHE A 9 -9.82 67.10 20.33
N VAL A 10 -8.70 67.80 20.15
CA VAL A 10 -7.30 67.34 20.16
C VAL A 10 -6.85 67.14 21.59
N PHE A 11 -6.16 66.06 21.93
CA PHE A 11 -5.21 66.04 23.04
C PHE A 11 -3.92 65.34 22.61
N LEU A 12 -2.90 66.18 22.43
CA LEU A 12 -1.51 65.79 22.37
C LEU A 12 -1.03 65.53 23.81
N LEU A 13 -0.32 64.41 24.05
CA LEU A 13 0.59 64.28 25.17
C LEU A 13 1.83 63.50 24.72
N LEU A 14 2.90 64.25 24.62
CA LEU A 14 4.30 63.81 24.56
C LEU A 14 4.70 63.22 25.93
N LEU A 15 5.39 62.05 25.92
CA LEU A 15 6.48 61.86 26.88
C LEU A 15 7.45 60.74 26.46
N SER A 16 8.62 61.17 26.09
CA SER A 16 10.02 60.72 26.39
C SER A 16 10.41 59.23 26.23
N LEU A 17 11.41 59.14 25.38
CA LEU A 17 12.39 58.05 25.15
C LEU A 17 13.02 57.51 26.43
N LEU A 18 13.11 56.16 26.49
CA LEU A 18 14.24 55.48 27.12
C LEU A 18 14.76 54.41 26.16
N ILE A 19 15.95 54.62 25.68
CA ILE A 19 16.71 53.68 24.84
C ILE A 19 17.44 52.73 25.79
N GLY A 20 17.10 51.41 25.70
CA GLY A 20 17.88 50.32 26.32
C GLY A 20 18.46 49.44 25.20
N PRO A 21 19.61 48.78 25.41
CA PRO A 21 20.37 48.17 24.32
C PRO A 21 19.70 46.89 23.77
N LEU A 22 19.68 46.80 22.45
CA LEU A 22 19.30 45.60 21.67
C LEU A 22 20.33 44.50 21.93
N TRP A 23 19.88 43.41 22.57
CA TRP A 23 20.55 42.12 22.45
C TRP A 23 19.92 41.41 21.26
N ALA A 24 20.71 41.19 20.22
CA ALA A 24 20.34 40.37 19.08
C ALA A 24 20.19 38.92 19.59
N VAL A 25 18.96 38.42 19.63
CA VAL A 25 18.68 36.99 19.74
C VAL A 25 18.71 36.44 18.33
N ASP A 26 19.72 35.62 18.06
CA ASP A 26 19.85 34.85 16.84
C ASP A 26 18.64 33.87 16.80
N GLU A 27 17.59 34.23 16.06
CA GLU A 27 16.50 33.32 15.72
C GLU A 27 17.02 32.30 14.69
N GLY A 28 17.60 31.23 15.22
CA GLY A 28 17.78 30.01 14.46
C GLY A 28 16.41 29.56 13.93
N VAL A 29 16.20 29.80 12.65
CA VAL A 29 15.05 29.29 11.87
C VAL A 29 15.07 27.78 11.95
N LEU A 30 14.32 27.23 12.92
CA LEU A 30 13.91 25.84 12.87
C LEU A 30 12.86 25.76 11.76
N ASP A 31 13.31 25.41 10.56
CA ASP A 31 12.44 24.92 9.50
C ASP A 31 11.81 23.58 9.94
N GLN A 32 10.76 23.66 10.75
CA GLN A 32 9.84 22.57 11.02
C GLN A 32 8.66 22.72 10.08
N THR A 33 8.85 22.40 8.81
CA THR A 33 7.75 21.90 7.98
C THR A 33 7.40 20.51 8.48
N ALA A 34 6.80 20.42 9.67
CA ALA A 34 6.03 19.25 10.04
C ALA A 34 4.89 19.20 9.02
N GLU A 35 4.96 18.24 8.09
CA GLU A 35 3.82 17.88 7.25
C GLU A 35 2.60 17.74 8.16
N VAL A 36 1.61 18.59 7.94
CA VAL A 36 0.32 18.49 8.60
C VAL A 36 -0.37 17.29 7.97
N THR A 37 -0.09 16.10 8.51
CA THR A 37 -0.85 14.90 8.15
C THR A 37 -2.29 15.13 8.60
N ASP A 38 -3.24 14.90 7.69
CA ASP A 38 -4.67 14.92 8.01
C ASP A 38 -4.92 13.93 9.16
N PRO A 39 -5.38 14.37 10.34
CA PRO A 39 -5.59 13.50 11.49
C PRO A 39 -6.67 12.43 11.25
N THR A 40 -7.36 12.46 10.11
CA THR A 40 -8.36 11.48 9.69
C THR A 40 -7.78 10.40 8.78
N GLU A 41 -6.55 10.57 8.26
CA GLU A 41 -5.92 9.57 7.41
C GLU A 41 -5.34 8.43 8.25
N ALA A 42 -5.65 7.19 7.85
CA ALA A 42 -5.09 6.01 8.49
C ALA A 42 -3.58 5.92 8.22
N ARG A 43 -2.82 5.50 9.24
CA ARG A 43 -1.38 5.26 9.08
C ARG A 43 -1.14 4.13 8.09
N PRO A 44 -0.31 4.33 7.05
CA PRO A 44 0.01 3.28 6.09
C PRO A 44 0.69 2.07 6.74
N LEU A 45 0.19 0.89 6.41
CA LEU A 45 0.67 -0.42 6.86
C LEU A 45 1.19 -1.18 5.65
N ILE A 46 2.46 -0.97 5.32
CA ILE A 46 3.10 -1.45 4.07
C ILE A 46 3.08 -2.97 3.91
N HIS A 47 2.93 -3.71 5.01
CA HIS A 47 2.83 -5.18 5.00
C HIS A 47 1.39 -5.68 4.89
N ALA A 48 0.38 -4.80 4.99
CA ALA A 48 -1.01 -5.21 4.95
C ALA A 48 -1.53 -5.37 3.52
N HIS A 49 -2.13 -6.53 3.23
CA HIS A 49 -2.76 -6.87 1.97
C HIS A 49 -4.20 -7.34 2.21
N ALA A 50 -5.17 -6.63 1.65
CA ALA A 50 -6.58 -7.01 1.70
C ALA A 50 -6.82 -8.10 0.65
N HIS A 51 -6.87 -9.35 1.09
CA HIS A 51 -7.24 -10.50 0.29
C HIS A 51 -8.75 -10.44 0.04
N ASN A 52 -9.20 -10.77 -1.17
CA ASN A 52 -10.62 -10.69 -1.57
C ASN A 52 -11.28 -9.33 -1.19
N ASP A 53 -10.57 -8.21 -1.33
CA ASP A 53 -11.04 -6.89 -0.88
C ASP A 53 -12.46 -6.53 -1.35
N TYR A 54 -12.85 -7.01 -2.54
CA TYR A 54 -14.19 -6.81 -3.13
C TYR A 54 -15.34 -7.41 -2.31
N ASN A 55 -15.08 -8.25 -1.31
CA ASN A 55 -16.09 -8.82 -0.42
C ASN A 55 -16.47 -7.87 0.73
N HIS A 56 -15.71 -6.82 0.97
CA HIS A 56 -16.04 -5.82 1.99
C HIS A 56 -17.22 -4.95 1.55
N GLU A 57 -17.87 -4.30 2.53
CA GLU A 57 -19.03 -3.43 2.29
C GLU A 57 -18.67 -2.29 1.32
N ARG A 58 -17.46 -1.73 1.48
CA ARG A 58 -16.91 -0.68 0.63
C ARG A 58 -15.52 -1.06 0.16
N PRO A 59 -15.42 -1.88 -0.90
CA PRO A 59 -14.14 -2.28 -1.47
C PRO A 59 -13.19 -1.09 -1.66
N LEU A 60 -11.90 -1.32 -1.52
CA LEU A 60 -10.86 -0.31 -1.48
C LEU A 60 -10.94 0.62 -0.26
N PHE A 61 -12.10 1.26 -0.03
CA PHE A 61 -12.24 2.28 1.01
C PHE A 61 -12.07 1.71 2.43
N ASP A 62 -12.57 0.50 2.69
CA ASP A 62 -12.42 -0.14 3.98
C ASP A 62 -10.96 -0.57 4.22
N ALA A 63 -10.25 -1.03 3.17
CA ALA A 63 -8.82 -1.31 3.23
C ALA A 63 -8.01 -0.02 3.49
N LEU A 64 -8.26 1.05 2.74
CA LEU A 64 -7.58 2.34 2.93
C LEU A 64 -7.78 2.91 4.33
N ARG A 65 -9.01 2.83 4.88
CA ARG A 65 -9.31 3.28 6.26
C ARG A 65 -8.58 2.48 7.33
N ASN A 66 -8.21 1.23 7.03
CA ASN A 66 -7.39 0.38 7.88
C ASN A 66 -5.88 0.52 7.60
N GLY A 67 -5.48 1.41 6.70
CA GLY A 67 -4.08 1.68 6.37
C GLY A 67 -3.45 0.66 5.42
N PHE A 68 -4.22 -0.17 4.75
CA PHE A 68 -3.70 -1.19 3.84
C PHE A 68 -3.08 -0.57 2.60
N CYS A 69 -1.85 -0.97 2.29
CA CYS A 69 -1.11 -0.51 1.11
C CYS A 69 -1.18 -1.49 -0.06
N SER A 70 -1.99 -2.54 0.05
CA SER A 70 -2.21 -3.53 -1.02
C SER A 70 -3.61 -4.10 -0.93
N VAL A 71 -4.27 -4.26 -2.08
CA VAL A 71 -5.61 -4.87 -2.21
C VAL A 71 -5.66 -5.84 -3.37
N GLU A 72 -6.53 -6.84 -3.29
CA GLU A 72 -6.78 -7.84 -4.34
C GLU A 72 -8.19 -7.68 -4.93
N ALA A 73 -8.26 -7.68 -6.26
CA ALA A 73 -9.47 -7.65 -7.04
C ALA A 73 -9.51 -8.85 -8.00
N ASP A 74 -10.46 -9.75 -7.80
CA ASP A 74 -10.74 -10.86 -8.75
C ASP A 74 -11.56 -10.34 -9.91
N VAL A 75 -11.16 -10.64 -11.15
CA VAL A 75 -11.81 -10.10 -12.33
C VAL A 75 -12.17 -11.18 -13.35
N PHE A 76 -13.34 -10.99 -13.96
CA PHE A 76 -13.80 -11.75 -15.12
C PHE A 76 -14.01 -10.80 -16.29
N LEU A 77 -13.57 -11.21 -17.46
CA LEU A 77 -13.92 -10.52 -18.72
C LEU A 77 -15.30 -11.00 -19.18
N ILE A 78 -16.29 -10.12 -19.18
CA ILE A 78 -17.66 -10.37 -19.62
C ILE A 78 -18.08 -9.26 -20.59
N ASP A 79 -18.39 -9.60 -21.83
CA ASP A 79 -18.90 -8.67 -22.86
C ASP A 79 -18.03 -7.40 -23.07
N GLY A 80 -16.72 -7.48 -22.74
CA GLY A 80 -15.75 -6.39 -22.90
C GLY A 80 -15.51 -5.59 -21.60
N ASP A 81 -16.24 -5.85 -20.53
CA ASP A 81 -16.06 -5.24 -19.20
C ASP A 81 -15.30 -6.20 -18.28
N LEU A 82 -14.52 -5.64 -17.35
CA LEU A 82 -13.85 -6.38 -16.28
C LEU A 82 -14.71 -6.31 -15.01
N LEU A 83 -15.56 -7.32 -14.84
CA LEU A 83 -16.45 -7.44 -13.69
C LEU A 83 -15.72 -8.07 -12.49
N VAL A 84 -15.99 -7.55 -11.29
CA VAL A 84 -15.33 -7.96 -10.05
C VAL A 84 -16.19 -8.93 -9.25
N GLY A 85 -15.60 -10.07 -8.88
CA GLY A 85 -16.21 -11.10 -8.03
C GLY A 85 -15.39 -12.39 -8.05
N HIS A 86 -15.60 -13.26 -7.05
CA HIS A 86 -14.87 -14.52 -6.93
C HIS A 86 -15.38 -15.61 -7.89
N SER A 87 -16.66 -15.58 -8.21
CA SER A 87 -17.31 -16.53 -9.11
C SER A 87 -18.29 -15.83 -10.05
N LEU A 88 -18.62 -16.51 -11.17
CA LEU A 88 -19.59 -15.98 -12.14
C LEU A 88 -20.96 -15.67 -11.52
N ALA A 89 -21.34 -16.37 -10.45
CA ALA A 89 -22.61 -16.15 -9.77
C ALA A 89 -22.67 -14.86 -8.94
N GLU A 90 -21.53 -14.27 -8.60
CA GLU A 90 -21.40 -13.05 -7.82
C GLU A 90 -21.32 -11.80 -8.67
N LEU A 91 -21.15 -11.97 -10.00
CA LEU A 91 -20.90 -10.84 -10.89
C LEU A 91 -22.12 -9.91 -10.98
N ASN A 92 -21.83 -8.63 -10.91
CA ASN A 92 -22.79 -7.54 -11.09
C ASN A 92 -22.20 -6.50 -12.05
N GLY A 93 -22.95 -6.15 -13.08
CA GLY A 93 -22.49 -5.20 -14.11
C GLY A 93 -22.13 -3.79 -13.60
N GLU A 94 -22.54 -3.42 -12.39
CA GLU A 94 -22.16 -2.16 -11.76
C GLU A 94 -20.82 -2.25 -10.98
N ARG A 95 -20.34 -3.46 -10.72
CA ARG A 95 -19.11 -3.75 -9.97
C ARG A 95 -17.97 -4.07 -10.92
N THR A 96 -17.39 -3.07 -11.53
CA THR A 96 -16.26 -3.20 -12.46
C THR A 96 -14.95 -2.86 -11.79
N LEU A 97 -13.83 -3.28 -12.38
CA LEU A 97 -12.48 -2.90 -11.92
C LEU A 97 -12.31 -1.37 -11.93
N GLU A 98 -12.89 -0.69 -12.93
CA GLU A 98 -12.87 0.78 -13.02
C GLU A 98 -13.64 1.39 -11.84
N SER A 99 -14.91 1.03 -11.64
CA SER A 99 -15.78 1.67 -10.65
C SER A 99 -15.37 1.39 -9.19
N LEU A 100 -14.82 0.20 -8.89
CA LEU A 100 -14.47 -0.17 -7.53
C LEU A 100 -13.04 0.22 -7.14
N TYR A 101 -12.12 0.29 -8.10
CA TYR A 101 -10.69 0.47 -7.80
C TYR A 101 -10.02 1.59 -8.58
N LEU A 102 -10.09 1.60 -9.92
CA LEU A 102 -9.26 2.51 -10.71
C LEU A 102 -9.72 3.96 -10.61
N ASP A 103 -11.02 4.24 -10.73
CA ASP A 103 -11.57 5.58 -10.59
C ASP A 103 -11.33 6.15 -9.18
N PRO A 104 -11.68 5.43 -8.08
CA PRO A 104 -11.45 5.96 -6.74
C PRO A 104 -9.97 6.13 -6.39
N LEU A 105 -9.08 5.26 -6.90
CA LEU A 105 -7.64 5.42 -6.71
C LEU A 105 -7.11 6.65 -7.44
N LEU A 106 -7.56 6.90 -8.67
CA LEU A 106 -7.15 8.07 -9.44
C LEU A 106 -7.59 9.38 -8.77
N ASP A 107 -8.84 9.43 -8.31
CA ASP A 107 -9.37 10.59 -7.58
C ASP A 107 -8.55 10.85 -6.32
N ARG A 108 -8.28 9.80 -5.53
CA ARG A 108 -7.46 9.90 -4.31
C ARG A 108 -6.02 10.35 -4.60
N VAL A 109 -5.39 9.83 -5.65
CA VAL A 109 -4.03 10.23 -6.05
C VAL A 109 -4.00 11.71 -6.43
N ARG A 110 -5.02 12.22 -7.12
CA ARG A 110 -5.14 13.64 -7.47
C ARG A 110 -5.36 14.53 -6.25
N GLU A 111 -6.20 14.10 -5.32
CA GLU A 111 -6.47 14.81 -4.07
C GLU A 111 -5.25 14.86 -3.14
N ASN A 112 -4.45 13.80 -3.10
CA ASN A 112 -3.28 13.66 -2.23
C ASN A 112 -1.94 14.02 -2.91
N GLY A 113 -1.97 14.88 -3.92
CA GLY A 113 -0.74 15.41 -4.51
C GLY A 113 0.14 14.39 -5.23
N GLY A 114 -0.47 13.35 -5.80
CA GLY A 114 0.21 12.31 -6.58
C GLY A 114 0.44 10.99 -5.84
N HIS A 115 -0.16 10.80 -4.66
CA HIS A 115 0.01 9.61 -3.82
C HIS A 115 -1.32 9.04 -3.33
N VAL A 116 -1.35 7.72 -3.02
CA VAL A 116 -2.53 7.10 -2.39
C VAL A 116 -2.61 7.49 -0.91
N PHE A 117 -1.47 7.55 -0.22
CA PHE A 117 -1.33 8.04 1.15
C PHE A 117 -0.45 9.30 1.17
N SER A 118 -0.74 10.23 2.06
CA SER A 118 -0.05 11.54 2.14
C SER A 118 1.45 11.41 2.45
N ASP A 119 1.88 10.31 3.09
CA ASP A 119 3.29 10.03 3.37
C ASP A 119 4.08 9.50 2.16
N GLY A 120 3.42 9.32 1.00
CA GLY A 120 4.03 8.80 -0.22
C GLY A 120 4.23 7.28 -0.25
N SER A 121 3.61 6.54 0.67
CA SER A 121 3.68 5.07 0.68
C SER A 121 3.17 4.47 -0.62
N ASP A 122 3.93 3.48 -1.14
CA ASP A 122 3.57 2.74 -2.34
C ASP A 122 2.27 1.96 -2.17
N PHE A 123 1.45 1.91 -3.21
CA PHE A 123 0.22 1.13 -3.22
C PHE A 123 0.25 0.03 -4.30
N THR A 124 -0.26 -1.16 -3.96
CA THR A 124 -0.34 -2.30 -4.89
C THR A 124 -1.79 -2.69 -5.13
N LEU A 125 -2.18 -2.74 -6.40
CA LEU A 125 -3.42 -3.36 -6.85
C LEU A 125 -3.09 -4.73 -7.47
N LEU A 126 -3.42 -5.81 -6.78
CA LEU A 126 -3.31 -7.17 -7.29
C LEU A 126 -4.61 -7.49 -8.05
N VAL A 127 -4.50 -7.76 -9.35
CA VAL A 127 -5.62 -8.14 -10.21
C VAL A 127 -5.53 -9.63 -10.50
N ASP A 128 -6.42 -10.41 -9.88
CA ASP A 128 -6.48 -11.87 -10.08
C ASP A 128 -7.46 -12.19 -11.23
N ILE A 129 -6.93 -12.61 -12.37
CA ILE A 129 -7.72 -12.92 -13.55
C ILE A 129 -8.33 -14.32 -13.42
N LYS A 130 -9.67 -14.39 -13.42
CA LYS A 130 -10.44 -15.64 -13.31
C LYS A 130 -10.92 -16.17 -14.68
N SER A 131 -10.97 -15.33 -15.72
CA SER A 131 -11.30 -15.69 -17.10
C SER A 131 -10.05 -16.04 -17.91
N ASP A 132 -10.15 -16.14 -19.25
CA ASP A 132 -8.97 -16.36 -20.12
C ASP A 132 -7.95 -15.23 -19.97
N GLY A 133 -6.70 -15.60 -19.73
CA GLY A 133 -5.64 -14.63 -19.42
C GLY A 133 -5.30 -13.71 -20.58
N ASP A 134 -5.17 -14.27 -21.79
CA ASP A 134 -4.76 -13.51 -22.97
C ASP A 134 -5.83 -12.53 -23.44
N GLU A 135 -7.10 -12.96 -23.47
CA GLU A 135 -8.23 -12.12 -23.85
C GLU A 135 -8.44 -11.02 -22.80
N THR A 136 -8.36 -11.39 -21.53
CA THR A 136 -8.54 -10.45 -20.42
C THR A 136 -7.43 -9.41 -20.39
N TYR A 137 -6.17 -9.80 -20.60
CA TYR A 137 -5.06 -8.85 -20.60
C TYR A 137 -5.19 -7.81 -21.72
N VAL A 138 -5.68 -8.16 -22.90
CA VAL A 138 -5.91 -7.20 -24.01
C VAL A 138 -6.88 -6.08 -23.60
N VAL A 139 -7.91 -6.40 -22.82
CA VAL A 139 -8.87 -5.41 -22.33
C VAL A 139 -8.27 -4.63 -21.16
N LEU A 140 -7.66 -5.34 -20.22
CA LEU A 140 -7.04 -4.75 -19.02
C LEU A 140 -5.94 -3.76 -19.37
N ASP A 141 -5.04 -4.08 -20.29
CA ASP A 141 -3.96 -3.18 -20.69
C ASP A 141 -4.48 -1.86 -21.28
N LYS A 142 -5.49 -1.94 -22.17
CA LYS A 142 -6.16 -0.75 -22.73
C LYS A 142 -6.87 0.08 -21.65
N MET A 143 -7.46 -0.60 -20.66
CA MET A 143 -8.10 0.05 -19.53
C MET A 143 -7.05 0.76 -18.68
N LEU A 144 -5.97 0.07 -18.29
CA LEU A 144 -4.90 0.65 -17.46
C LEU A 144 -4.23 1.85 -18.13
N ALA A 145 -4.09 1.85 -19.46
CA ALA A 145 -3.53 2.98 -20.20
C ALA A 145 -4.29 4.30 -19.99
N LYS A 146 -5.60 4.25 -19.65
CA LYS A 146 -6.39 5.46 -19.33
C LYS A 146 -5.97 6.07 -17.98
N TYR A 147 -5.33 5.29 -17.12
CA TYR A 147 -4.93 5.65 -15.76
C TYR A 147 -3.42 5.84 -15.63
N GLU A 148 -2.70 6.09 -16.74
CA GLU A 148 -1.23 6.23 -16.76
C GLU A 148 -0.70 7.30 -15.79
N GLU A 149 -1.51 8.29 -15.44
CA GLU A 149 -1.19 9.35 -14.48
C GLU A 149 -0.83 8.81 -13.11
N MET A 150 -1.50 7.74 -12.65
CA MET A 150 -1.28 7.15 -11.34
C MET A 150 -0.52 5.82 -11.36
N LEU A 151 -0.41 5.18 -12.53
CA LEU A 151 0.12 3.81 -12.62
C LEU A 151 1.61 3.77 -12.92
N THR A 152 2.35 2.98 -12.15
CA THR A 152 3.71 2.57 -12.51
C THR A 152 3.68 1.90 -13.87
N ARG A 153 4.50 2.41 -14.81
CA ARG A 153 4.59 1.82 -16.15
C ARG A 153 6.02 1.41 -16.48
N VAL A 154 6.12 0.43 -17.36
CA VAL A 154 7.38 0.01 -17.97
C VAL A 154 7.31 0.31 -19.45
N LYS A 155 8.25 1.07 -19.94
CA LYS A 155 8.39 1.37 -21.36
C LYS A 155 9.81 1.00 -21.82
N GLU A 156 9.90 0.08 -22.78
CA GLU A 156 11.18 -0.41 -23.31
C GLU A 156 12.15 -0.86 -22.19
N GLY A 157 11.62 -1.59 -21.19
CA GLY A 157 12.37 -2.08 -20.03
C GLY A 157 12.72 -1.03 -18.98
N LYS A 158 12.31 0.23 -19.15
CA LYS A 158 12.54 1.30 -18.16
C LYS A 158 11.29 1.50 -17.31
N VAL A 159 11.46 1.41 -15.98
CA VAL A 159 10.41 1.66 -15.02
C VAL A 159 10.21 3.15 -14.82
N GLN A 160 8.97 3.60 -14.92
CA GLN A 160 8.51 4.92 -14.48
C GLN A 160 7.55 4.69 -13.32
N LYS A 161 8.03 4.93 -12.11
CA LYS A 161 7.28 4.68 -10.87
C LYS A 161 6.27 5.80 -10.65
N HIS A 162 5.04 5.40 -10.32
CA HIS A 162 3.93 6.24 -9.91
C HIS A 162 3.28 5.67 -8.64
N ALA A 163 2.20 6.28 -8.18
CA ALA A 163 1.57 5.96 -6.90
C ALA A 163 1.09 4.51 -6.76
N VAL A 164 0.62 3.90 -7.85
CA VAL A 164 0.02 2.57 -7.86
C VAL A 164 0.79 1.63 -8.75
N THR A 165 1.14 0.46 -8.22
CA THR A 165 1.72 -0.66 -8.99
C THR A 165 0.66 -1.75 -9.16
N VAL A 166 0.31 -2.07 -10.41
CA VAL A 166 -0.60 -3.18 -10.73
C VAL A 166 0.21 -4.46 -10.92
N ILE A 167 -0.28 -5.56 -10.32
CA ILE A 167 0.30 -6.90 -10.47
C ILE A 167 -0.80 -7.86 -10.89
N ILE A 168 -0.57 -8.63 -11.95
CA ILE A 168 -1.53 -9.60 -12.48
C ILE A 168 -1.25 -10.98 -11.90
N SER A 169 -2.26 -11.57 -11.26
CA SER A 169 -2.27 -12.95 -10.75
C SER A 169 -3.33 -13.79 -11.46
N GLY A 170 -3.60 -15.02 -10.96
CA GLY A 170 -4.58 -15.93 -11.53
C GLY A 170 -4.15 -16.47 -12.91
N ASN A 171 -5.00 -16.33 -13.90
CA ASN A 171 -4.74 -16.71 -15.30
C ASN A 171 -3.90 -15.64 -16.00
N ARG A 172 -2.59 -15.70 -15.82
CA ARG A 172 -1.63 -14.69 -16.27
C ARG A 172 -1.25 -14.88 -17.73
N ALA A 173 -1.37 -13.83 -18.55
CA ALA A 173 -0.92 -13.80 -19.96
C ALA A 173 0.61 -13.62 -20.06
N TRP A 174 1.42 -14.52 -19.50
CA TRP A 174 2.87 -14.37 -19.34
C TRP A 174 3.61 -13.89 -20.60
N GLU A 175 3.43 -14.59 -21.72
CA GLU A 175 4.14 -14.29 -22.95
C GLU A 175 3.73 -12.92 -23.52
N ARG A 176 2.44 -12.62 -23.46
CA ARG A 176 1.89 -11.36 -23.96
C ARG A 176 2.41 -10.18 -23.13
N ILE A 177 2.36 -10.28 -21.80
CA ILE A 177 2.84 -9.24 -20.88
C ILE A 177 4.35 -9.04 -21.04
N ALA A 178 5.12 -10.12 -21.18
CA ALA A 178 6.57 -10.05 -21.33
C ALA A 178 7.01 -9.40 -22.65
N LEU A 179 6.22 -9.56 -23.71
CA LEU A 179 6.51 -9.00 -25.05
C LEU A 179 5.97 -7.58 -25.22
N ASP A 180 5.15 -7.09 -24.31
CA ASP A 180 4.58 -5.75 -24.42
C ASP A 180 5.66 -4.69 -24.13
N PRO A 181 6.00 -3.84 -25.11
CA PRO A 181 7.03 -2.81 -24.94
C PRO A 181 6.61 -1.66 -24.03
N THR A 182 5.30 -1.48 -23.81
CA THR A 182 4.74 -0.49 -22.92
C THR A 182 3.62 -1.13 -22.11
N ARG A 183 3.84 -1.38 -20.83
CA ARG A 183 2.83 -2.00 -19.96
C ARG A 183 2.71 -1.27 -18.64
N TYR A 184 1.53 -1.41 -18.02
CA TYR A 184 1.16 -0.79 -16.75
C TYR A 184 1.07 -1.82 -15.62
N ALA A 185 1.42 -3.08 -15.87
CA ALA A 185 1.36 -4.14 -14.89
C ALA A 185 2.60 -5.03 -14.91
N GLY A 186 2.94 -5.58 -13.75
CA GLY A 186 3.82 -6.73 -13.59
C GLY A 186 3.02 -8.02 -13.44
N VAL A 187 3.73 -9.14 -13.28
CA VAL A 187 3.12 -10.46 -13.12
C VAL A 187 3.52 -11.06 -11.79
N ASP A 188 2.57 -11.68 -11.10
CA ASP A 188 2.78 -12.47 -9.90
C ASP A 188 3.45 -13.82 -10.25
N GLY A 189 4.69 -14.03 -9.78
CA GLY A 189 5.40 -15.30 -9.89
C GLY A 189 4.95 -16.31 -8.84
N ARG A 190 5.56 -17.52 -8.91
CA ARG A 190 5.36 -18.59 -7.93
C ARG A 190 6.69 -18.97 -7.30
N LEU A 191 6.69 -19.79 -6.25
CA LEU A 191 7.93 -20.28 -5.64
C LEU A 191 8.84 -21.00 -6.64
N SER A 192 8.29 -21.63 -7.67
CA SER A 192 9.05 -22.20 -8.79
C SER A 192 9.83 -21.17 -9.63
N ASP A 193 9.41 -19.91 -9.57
CA ASP A 193 10.04 -18.79 -10.29
C ASP A 193 11.08 -18.05 -9.43
N LEU A 194 11.29 -18.46 -8.18
CA LEU A 194 12.10 -17.75 -7.17
C LEU A 194 13.51 -17.41 -7.68
N THR A 195 14.14 -18.34 -8.39
CA THR A 195 15.50 -18.18 -8.95
C THR A 195 15.50 -17.80 -10.44
N SER A 196 14.35 -17.44 -10.99
CA SER A 196 14.21 -17.05 -12.39
C SER A 196 14.99 -15.77 -12.70
N ASN A 197 15.62 -15.70 -13.88
CA ASN A 197 16.31 -14.50 -14.37
C ASN A 197 15.36 -13.45 -14.99
N ARG A 198 14.04 -13.61 -14.82
CA ARG A 198 13.07 -12.59 -15.28
C ARG A 198 13.30 -11.28 -14.52
N PRO A 199 13.27 -10.13 -15.19
CA PRO A 199 13.51 -8.86 -14.50
C PRO A 199 12.41 -8.57 -13.45
N ASP A 200 12.79 -7.91 -12.37
CA ASP A 200 11.91 -7.51 -11.27
C ASP A 200 10.71 -6.68 -11.72
N HIS A 201 10.93 -5.78 -12.68
CA HIS A 201 9.83 -4.97 -13.24
C HIS A 201 8.79 -5.80 -14.03
N LEU A 202 9.13 -7.03 -14.47
CA LEU A 202 8.16 -7.96 -15.07
C LEU A 202 7.53 -8.86 -14.00
N MET A 203 8.32 -9.30 -13.02
CA MET A 203 7.87 -10.18 -11.94
C MET A 203 8.23 -9.57 -10.58
N PRO A 204 7.49 -8.53 -10.14
CA PRO A 204 7.79 -7.81 -8.91
C PRO A 204 7.36 -8.53 -7.62
N LEU A 205 6.59 -9.60 -7.73
CA LEU A 205 6.04 -10.38 -6.63
C LEU A 205 6.25 -11.87 -6.87
N ILE A 206 6.56 -12.59 -5.82
CA ILE A 206 6.46 -14.04 -5.72
C ILE A 206 5.37 -14.34 -4.69
N SER A 207 4.29 -15.00 -5.12
CA SER A 207 3.27 -15.44 -4.19
C SER A 207 2.90 -16.90 -4.41
N ASP A 208 2.67 -17.62 -3.31
CA ASP A 208 2.23 -19.01 -3.39
C ASP A 208 1.41 -19.41 -2.18
N GLN A 209 0.80 -20.58 -2.25
CA GLN A 209 0.01 -21.14 -1.18
C GLN A 209 0.92 -21.58 -0.02
N TRP A 210 0.58 -21.17 1.22
CA TRP A 210 1.36 -21.45 2.43
C TRP A 210 1.73 -22.93 2.58
N ASN A 211 0.75 -23.81 2.41
CA ASN A 211 0.91 -25.25 2.60
C ASN A 211 1.70 -25.98 1.48
N LEU A 212 2.13 -25.27 0.42
CA LEU A 212 3.10 -25.80 -0.55
C LEU A 212 4.53 -25.75 -0.04
N ALA A 213 4.81 -24.86 0.90
CA ALA A 213 6.17 -24.67 1.46
C ALA A 213 6.27 -25.09 2.93
N PHE A 214 5.16 -25.03 3.69
CA PHE A 214 5.16 -25.19 5.14
C PHE A 214 4.02 -26.12 5.60
N GLU A 215 4.33 -26.97 6.56
CA GLU A 215 3.32 -27.82 7.26
C GLU A 215 2.82 -27.13 8.53
N TRP A 216 3.64 -26.24 9.11
CA TRP A 216 3.28 -25.50 10.32
C TRP A 216 2.14 -24.50 10.04
N ASN A 217 1.15 -24.50 10.91
CA ASN A 217 -0.08 -23.72 10.79
C ASN A 217 -0.30 -22.76 11.98
N GLY A 218 0.75 -22.46 12.75
CA GLY A 218 0.67 -21.57 13.91
C GLY A 218 0.56 -22.30 15.27
N GLN A 219 0.45 -23.63 15.30
CA GLN A 219 0.40 -24.38 16.57
C GLN A 219 1.81 -24.58 17.15
N GLY A 220 2.02 -24.06 18.37
CA GLY A 220 3.33 -24.09 19.00
C GLY A 220 4.38 -23.27 18.25
N PRO A 221 5.68 -23.42 18.60
CA PRO A 221 6.75 -22.73 17.88
C PRO A 221 6.89 -23.28 16.46
N MET A 222 7.21 -22.40 15.51
CA MET A 222 7.54 -22.81 14.15
C MET A 222 8.83 -23.65 14.16
N PRO A 223 8.88 -24.81 13.47
CA PRO A 223 10.09 -25.62 13.39
C PRO A 223 11.28 -24.83 12.80
N ASP A 224 12.49 -24.99 13.36
CA ASP A 224 13.69 -24.27 12.92
C ASP A 224 13.95 -24.41 11.41
N ALA A 225 13.68 -25.60 10.86
CA ALA A 225 13.85 -25.86 9.43
C ALA A 225 12.89 -25.04 8.57
N GLU A 226 11.62 -24.92 8.97
CA GLU A 226 10.63 -24.13 8.25
C GLU A 226 10.89 -22.62 8.41
N GLN A 227 11.31 -22.18 9.59
CA GLN A 227 11.77 -20.81 9.80
C GLN A 227 12.96 -20.45 8.90
N ALA A 228 13.94 -21.37 8.78
CA ALA A 228 15.09 -21.18 7.91
C ALA A 228 14.66 -21.10 6.42
N GLU A 229 13.73 -21.96 6.01
CA GLU A 229 13.18 -21.95 4.66
C GLU A 229 12.41 -20.68 4.34
N LEU A 230 11.56 -20.19 5.26
CA LEU A 230 10.84 -18.91 5.10
C LEU A 230 11.83 -17.74 4.89
N ARG A 231 12.87 -17.67 5.72
CA ARG A 231 13.93 -16.66 5.57
C ARG A 231 14.69 -16.82 4.26
N ARG A 232 14.95 -18.05 3.81
CA ARG A 232 15.62 -18.32 2.53
C ARG A 232 14.78 -17.83 1.36
N ILE A 233 13.47 -18.10 1.35
CA ILE A 233 12.55 -17.64 0.29
C ILE A 233 12.55 -16.11 0.22
N VAL A 234 12.40 -15.43 1.35
CA VAL A 234 12.38 -13.95 1.39
C VAL A 234 13.73 -13.38 0.95
N HIS A 235 14.85 -13.96 1.40
CA HIS A 235 16.19 -13.52 1.00
C HIS A 235 16.40 -13.67 -0.51
N GLU A 236 16.06 -14.83 -1.07
CA GLU A 236 16.22 -15.13 -2.49
C GLU A 236 15.35 -14.19 -3.37
N ALA A 237 14.07 -13.98 -2.99
CA ALA A 237 13.20 -13.04 -3.68
C ALA A 237 13.79 -11.61 -3.69
N ARG A 238 14.32 -11.16 -2.56
CA ARG A 238 14.92 -9.82 -2.42
C ARG A 238 16.20 -9.65 -3.23
N THR A 239 17.03 -10.70 -3.37
CA THR A 239 18.24 -10.63 -4.22
C THR A 239 17.89 -10.42 -5.69
N HIS A 240 16.66 -10.77 -6.08
CA HIS A 240 16.10 -10.55 -7.42
C HIS A 240 15.16 -9.33 -7.49
N GLY A 241 15.14 -8.46 -6.47
CA GLY A 241 14.30 -7.25 -6.44
C GLY A 241 12.79 -7.53 -6.29
N ARG A 242 12.41 -8.71 -5.80
CA ARG A 242 11.02 -9.17 -5.72
C ARG A 242 10.50 -9.15 -4.31
N ARG A 243 9.19 -8.89 -4.17
CA ARG A 243 8.43 -9.00 -2.92
C ARG A 243 7.90 -10.43 -2.74
N VAL A 244 7.48 -10.75 -1.52
CA VAL A 244 6.93 -12.08 -1.17
C VAL A 244 5.56 -11.93 -0.52
N ARG A 245 4.64 -12.81 -0.90
CA ARG A 245 3.32 -13.01 -0.29
C ARG A 245 3.03 -14.51 -0.17
N PHE A 246 2.39 -14.90 0.93
CA PHE A 246 1.76 -16.23 1.04
C PHE A 246 0.26 -16.07 1.21
N TRP A 247 -0.51 -16.88 0.49
CA TRP A 247 -1.96 -16.99 0.64
C TRP A 247 -2.36 -18.34 1.24
N ALA A 248 -3.65 -18.50 1.61
CA ALA A 248 -4.17 -19.64 2.37
C ALA A 248 -3.45 -19.88 3.72
N THR A 249 -2.99 -18.83 4.35
CA THR A 249 -2.58 -18.83 5.76
C THR A 249 -3.83 -18.90 6.66
N PRO A 250 -3.71 -19.35 7.95
CA PRO A 250 -4.83 -19.24 8.89
C PRO A 250 -5.36 -17.80 8.96
N ASP A 251 -6.67 -17.60 8.71
CA ASP A 251 -7.26 -16.26 8.66
C ASP A 251 -8.38 -16.02 9.69
N GLN A 252 -8.91 -17.08 10.30
CA GLN A 252 -9.87 -16.93 11.39
C GLN A 252 -9.17 -16.41 12.66
N PRO A 253 -9.79 -15.47 13.43
CA PRO A 253 -9.21 -14.96 14.66
C PRO A 253 -8.82 -16.08 15.61
N SER A 254 -7.50 -16.23 15.83
CA SER A 254 -6.95 -17.29 16.68
C SER A 254 -5.50 -16.98 17.09
N PRO A 255 -4.95 -17.63 18.13
CA PRO A 255 -3.53 -17.57 18.45
C PRO A 255 -2.64 -18.06 17.31
N GLU A 256 -3.08 -19.06 16.57
CA GLU A 256 -2.37 -19.67 15.43
C GLU A 256 -2.20 -18.65 14.30
N ARG A 257 -3.27 -17.92 13.94
CA ARG A 257 -3.20 -16.84 12.96
C ARG A 257 -2.17 -15.79 13.38
N THR A 258 -2.22 -15.36 14.64
CA THR A 258 -1.31 -14.35 15.18
C THR A 258 0.14 -14.84 15.16
N ALA A 259 0.37 -16.14 15.44
CA ALA A 259 1.69 -16.75 15.37
C ALA A 259 2.22 -16.74 13.92
N VAL A 260 1.39 -17.11 12.93
CA VAL A 260 1.77 -17.07 11.51
C VAL A 260 2.09 -15.64 11.07
N TRP A 261 1.26 -14.66 11.39
CA TRP A 261 1.53 -13.25 11.07
C TRP A 261 2.85 -12.77 11.69
N SER A 262 3.16 -13.22 12.92
CA SER A 262 4.40 -12.86 13.61
C SER A 262 5.63 -13.41 12.89
N GLU A 263 5.60 -14.67 12.45
CA GLU A 263 6.69 -15.29 11.70
C GLU A 263 6.86 -14.66 10.30
N LEU A 264 5.75 -14.37 9.61
CA LEU A 264 5.77 -13.67 8.31
C LEU A 264 6.44 -12.28 8.45
N LEU A 265 6.03 -11.51 9.46
CA LEU A 265 6.58 -10.18 9.71
C LEU A 265 8.06 -10.26 10.12
N ALA A 266 8.42 -11.19 11.01
CA ALA A 266 9.80 -11.39 11.47
C ALA A 266 10.75 -11.85 10.35
N ALA A 267 10.28 -12.67 9.42
CA ALA A 267 11.02 -13.06 8.23
C ALA A 267 11.12 -11.94 7.19
N GLY A 268 10.27 -10.90 7.31
CA GLY A 268 10.21 -9.77 6.41
C GLY A 268 9.42 -10.05 5.13
N VAL A 269 8.38 -10.86 5.20
CA VAL A 269 7.42 -11.02 4.11
C VAL A 269 6.76 -9.67 3.81
N ASP A 270 6.62 -9.33 2.54
CA ASP A 270 6.21 -8.00 2.13
C ASP A 270 4.69 -7.79 2.21
N HIS A 271 3.90 -8.83 1.92
CA HIS A 271 2.44 -8.77 1.98
C HIS A 271 1.87 -9.89 2.85
N ILE A 272 1.25 -9.51 3.96
CA ILE A 272 0.49 -10.39 4.85
C ILE A 272 -0.98 -10.25 4.46
N GLY A 273 -1.56 -11.31 3.89
CA GLY A 273 -2.93 -11.31 3.39
C GLY A 273 -3.94 -11.68 4.48
N THR A 274 -5.12 -11.06 4.44
CA THR A 274 -6.26 -11.36 5.32
C THR A 274 -7.56 -10.83 4.73
N ASP A 275 -8.68 -11.47 5.10
CA ASP A 275 -10.03 -10.94 4.95
C ASP A 275 -10.47 -10.13 6.19
N ASP A 276 -9.72 -10.19 7.33
CA ASP A 276 -9.98 -9.44 8.57
C ASP A 276 -9.11 -8.17 8.65
N LEU A 277 -9.55 -7.10 7.97
CA LEU A 277 -8.81 -5.84 7.91
C LEU A 277 -8.53 -5.25 9.29
N ASN A 278 -9.52 -5.27 10.18
CA ASN A 278 -9.37 -4.71 11.53
C ASN A 278 -8.36 -5.51 12.37
N GLY A 279 -8.39 -6.85 12.26
CA GLY A 279 -7.49 -7.72 12.99
C GLY A 279 -6.04 -7.51 12.60
N LEU A 280 -5.73 -7.48 11.28
CA LEU A 280 -4.36 -7.28 10.82
C LEU A 280 -3.87 -5.85 11.09
N SER A 281 -4.73 -4.85 10.91
CA SER A 281 -4.38 -3.45 11.25
C SER A 281 -3.99 -3.32 12.72
N ALA A 282 -4.81 -3.84 13.64
CA ALA A 282 -4.51 -3.81 15.07
C ALA A 282 -3.20 -4.57 15.40
N PHE A 283 -2.98 -5.73 14.80
CA PHE A 283 -1.76 -6.51 14.96
C PHE A 283 -0.52 -5.69 14.52
N LEU A 284 -0.50 -5.17 13.30
CA LEU A 284 0.66 -4.43 12.77
C LEU A 284 0.94 -3.15 13.55
N LEU A 285 -0.09 -2.41 13.94
CA LEU A 285 0.07 -1.21 14.78
C LEU A 285 0.69 -1.55 16.14
N SER A 286 0.30 -2.68 16.76
CA SER A 286 0.88 -3.13 18.02
C SER A 286 2.37 -3.45 17.89
N GLN A 287 2.80 -4.07 16.80
CA GLN A 287 4.21 -4.39 16.52
C GLN A 287 5.06 -3.12 16.32
N MET A 288 4.49 -2.11 15.65
CA MET A 288 5.17 -0.82 15.45
C MET A 288 5.34 -0.04 16.78
N GLY A 289 4.37 -0.12 17.70
CA GLY A 289 4.46 0.44 19.05
C GLY A 289 5.58 -0.21 19.86
N ALA A 290 5.62 -1.53 19.91
CA ALA A 290 6.64 -2.30 20.62
C ALA A 290 8.07 -1.98 20.13
N THR A 291 8.26 -1.84 18.83
CA THR A 291 9.57 -1.48 18.24
C THR A 291 10.00 -0.07 18.63
N ARG A 292 9.08 0.88 18.74
CA ARG A 292 9.37 2.26 19.17
C ARG A 292 9.80 2.30 20.62
N ASP A 293 9.10 1.60 21.51
CA ASP A 293 9.42 1.55 22.95
C ASP A 293 10.76 0.88 23.20
N ALA A 294 11.09 -0.20 22.46
CA ALA A 294 12.38 -0.87 22.54
C ALA A 294 13.54 0.07 22.14
N ARG A 295 13.39 0.89 21.11
CA ARG A 295 14.40 1.87 20.69
C ARG A 295 14.59 3.00 21.71
N ILE A 296 13.51 3.47 22.34
CA ILE A 296 13.57 4.49 23.40
C ILE A 296 14.34 3.95 24.61
N THR A 297 14.09 2.69 24.99
CA THR A 297 14.77 2.05 26.13
C THR A 297 16.26 1.86 25.85
N VAL A 298 16.68 1.45 24.64
CA VAL A 298 18.10 1.28 24.28
C VAL A 298 18.83 2.62 24.28
N ASN A 299 18.22 3.69 23.77
CA ASN A 299 18.83 5.01 23.73
C ASN A 299 18.92 5.67 25.15
N SER A 300 18.07 5.28 26.09
CA SER A 300 18.12 5.77 27.47
C SER A 300 19.19 5.06 28.34
N VAL A 301 19.67 3.89 27.92
CA VAL A 301 20.69 3.13 28.64
C VAL A 301 22.13 3.48 28.19
N SER A 302 22.30 4.13 27.03
CA SER A 302 23.62 4.50 26.49
C SER A 302 24.13 5.88 26.93
N THR A 303 23.51 6.52 27.92
CA THR A 303 23.95 7.81 28.50
C THR A 303 24.37 7.65 29.95
N TRP A 304 25.37 6.79 30.21
CA TRP A 304 26.15 6.79 31.48
C TRP A 304 27.62 6.59 31.18
#